data_a36a9bce011c1d8dfe1bf69574105876
#
_entry.id   a36a9bce011c1d8dfe1bf69574105876
#
_cell.length_a   1.000
_cell.length_b   1.000
_cell.length_c   1.000
_cell.angle_alpha   90.00
_cell.angle_beta   90.00
_cell.angle_gamma   90.00
#
_symmetry.space_group_name_H-M   'P 1'
#
loop_
_entity.id
_entity.type
_entity.pdbx_description
1 polymer ?
#
loop_
_entity_poly.entity_id
_entity_poly.type
_entity_poly.pdbx_seq_one_letter_code
_entity_poly.pdbx_strand_id
1 'polypeptide(L)'
;VSAQPYKILVVGPSWVGDMVMAQSLFITLKQQHPDCQIDVLAPAWSLPLLERMPEVHKGLTMPLGHGQFDLRGRIRIGRELQSQHYDQAIVLPNSWKSALIPFFAHIPKRTGFLGELRRGLLNDVRTLDKTVLTMTVQRFVALGLPNDAPQPPTYEVPKLTITTEQQLNVCRKFEITGADLIEIPHPSALLEGSEELRPIVSKILALCPGAEFGPAKRWPAEHYAAVARQKEEQGWQVWLFGSDKDKAVAEHINDLSGGICRNFAGITSLADAVDLLSLADAVVSNDSGLMHVGAALDKKLIAVYGSSDPGFTPPLHPKAEILDLHLDCSPCFKRECPLGHTRCLTEIRPEQVLAALDA
;
A
#
# COMPACT_ATOMS: atom_id res chain seq x y z
N VAL A 1 -0.87 39.14 -9.77
CA VAL A 1 -1.93 38.15 -10.03
C VAL A 1 -1.28 36.80 -9.86
N SER A 2 -1.52 36.09 -8.76
CA SER A 2 -1.05 34.69 -8.59
C SER A 2 -1.71 33.86 -9.67
N ALA A 3 -0.91 33.25 -10.54
CA ALA A 3 -1.43 32.27 -11.50
C ALA A 3 -2.17 31.18 -10.72
N GLN A 4 -3.34 30.75 -11.22
CA GLN A 4 -4.05 29.64 -10.59
C GLN A 4 -3.16 28.37 -10.67
N PRO A 5 -3.15 27.56 -9.59
CA PRO A 5 -2.34 26.35 -9.59
C PRO A 5 -2.81 25.39 -10.68
N TYR A 6 -1.89 24.69 -11.32
CA TYR A 6 -2.18 23.64 -12.28
C TYR A 6 -2.90 22.46 -11.58
N LYS A 7 -4.09 22.13 -12.03
CA LYS A 7 -4.94 21.13 -11.36
C LYS A 7 -4.94 19.79 -12.09
N ILE A 8 -4.60 18.74 -11.39
CA ILE A 8 -4.51 17.39 -11.93
C ILE A 8 -5.52 16.49 -11.23
N LEU A 9 -6.37 15.83 -12.01
CA LEU A 9 -7.21 14.73 -11.52
C LEU A 9 -6.54 13.40 -11.82
N VAL A 10 -6.22 12.62 -10.80
CA VAL A 10 -5.77 11.24 -10.99
C VAL A 10 -6.93 10.28 -10.75
N VAL A 11 -7.28 9.48 -11.76
CA VAL A 11 -8.19 8.34 -11.56
C VAL A 11 -7.35 7.21 -11.00
N GLY A 12 -7.51 6.96 -9.71
CA GLY A 12 -6.69 6.04 -8.93
C GLY A 12 -6.99 4.55 -9.16
N PRO A 13 -6.07 3.67 -8.78
CA PRO A 13 -6.28 2.23 -8.79
C PRO A 13 -7.21 1.77 -7.66
N SER A 14 -7.64 0.51 -7.71
CA SER A 14 -8.59 -0.08 -6.75
C SER A 14 -7.93 -1.09 -5.79
N TRP A 15 -6.61 -1.16 -5.73
CA TRP A 15 -5.87 -2.03 -4.82
C TRP A 15 -5.00 -1.18 -3.88
N VAL A 16 -4.87 -1.61 -2.63
CA VAL A 16 -4.06 -0.90 -1.61
C VAL A 16 -2.62 -0.74 -2.08
N GLY A 17 -1.98 -1.83 -2.51
CA GLY A 17 -0.59 -1.79 -2.97
C GLY A 17 -0.39 -0.89 -4.18
N ASP A 18 -1.30 -0.97 -5.18
CA ASP A 18 -1.25 -0.09 -6.36
C ASP A 18 -1.42 1.38 -5.96
N MET A 19 -2.29 1.68 -4.99
CA MET A 19 -2.50 3.04 -4.50
C MET A 19 -1.24 3.57 -3.78
N VAL A 20 -0.58 2.75 -2.98
CA VAL A 20 0.73 3.12 -2.38
C VAL A 20 1.76 3.38 -3.47
N MET A 21 1.90 2.48 -4.46
CA MET A 21 2.83 2.67 -5.57
C MET A 21 2.50 3.91 -6.43
N ALA A 22 1.23 4.32 -6.51
CA ALA A 22 0.81 5.52 -7.23
C ALA A 22 1.35 6.81 -6.59
N GLN A 23 1.76 6.80 -5.32
CA GLN A 23 2.38 7.96 -4.68
C GLN A 23 3.68 8.37 -5.39
N SER A 24 4.45 7.44 -5.96
CA SER A 24 5.64 7.78 -6.76
C SER A 24 5.30 8.66 -7.97
N LEU A 25 4.13 8.47 -8.58
CA LEU A 25 3.63 9.40 -9.60
C LEU A 25 3.30 10.77 -8.99
N PHE A 26 2.65 10.82 -7.83
CA PHE A 26 2.29 12.10 -7.20
C PHE A 26 3.53 12.90 -6.82
N ILE A 27 4.58 12.25 -6.30
CA ILE A 27 5.88 12.85 -6.04
C ILE A 27 6.48 13.39 -7.34
N THR A 28 6.49 12.60 -8.42
CA THR A 28 6.99 13.03 -9.74
C THR A 28 6.25 14.26 -10.26
N LEU A 29 4.93 14.30 -10.14
CA LEU A 29 4.11 15.45 -10.56
C LEU A 29 4.45 16.71 -9.75
N LYS A 30 4.66 16.57 -8.43
CA LYS A 30 5.09 17.68 -7.57
C LYS A 30 6.51 18.16 -7.88
N GLN A 31 7.42 17.27 -8.27
CA GLN A 31 8.77 17.66 -8.70
C GLN A 31 8.74 18.47 -10.01
N GLN A 32 7.85 18.12 -10.94
CA GLN A 32 7.70 18.87 -12.22
C GLN A 32 6.93 20.17 -12.05
N HIS A 33 5.93 20.18 -11.18
CA HIS A 33 5.01 21.29 -10.95
C HIS A 33 4.78 21.46 -9.44
N PRO A 34 5.70 22.10 -8.69
CA PRO A 34 5.64 22.17 -7.21
C PRO A 34 4.31 22.71 -6.67
N ASP A 35 3.71 23.67 -7.36
CA ASP A 35 2.45 24.31 -6.96
C ASP A 35 1.20 23.61 -7.49
N CYS A 36 1.33 22.47 -8.21
CA CYS A 36 0.15 21.79 -8.74
C CYS A 36 -0.74 21.23 -7.61
N GLN A 37 -2.03 21.17 -7.87
CA GLN A 37 -3.01 20.51 -7.00
C GLN A 37 -3.36 19.14 -7.60
N ILE A 38 -3.12 18.09 -6.82
CA ILE A 38 -3.41 16.70 -7.23
C ILE A 38 -4.62 16.21 -6.45
N ASP A 39 -5.75 16.05 -7.14
CA ASP A 39 -6.92 15.39 -6.58
C ASP A 39 -7.00 13.95 -7.10
N VAL A 40 -7.30 13.01 -6.21
CA VAL A 40 -7.33 11.58 -6.56
C VAL A 40 -8.74 11.01 -6.42
N LEU A 41 -9.32 10.59 -7.54
CA LEU A 41 -10.62 9.92 -7.58
C LEU A 41 -10.44 8.42 -7.35
N ALA A 42 -10.86 7.93 -6.19
CA ALA A 42 -10.56 6.59 -5.71
C ALA A 42 -11.69 5.98 -4.86
N PRO A 43 -11.73 4.66 -4.65
CA PRO A 43 -12.69 4.05 -3.75
C PRO A 43 -12.67 4.65 -2.34
N ALA A 44 -13.81 4.75 -1.69
CA ALA A 44 -13.94 5.38 -0.37
C ALA A 44 -12.98 4.78 0.68
N TRP A 45 -12.74 3.48 0.65
CA TRP A 45 -11.83 2.81 1.59
C TRP A 45 -10.37 3.26 1.46
N SER A 46 -9.96 3.82 0.32
CA SER A 46 -8.58 4.27 0.08
C SER A 46 -8.33 5.74 0.46
N LEU A 47 -9.38 6.52 0.75
CA LEU A 47 -9.23 7.93 1.13
C LEU A 47 -8.30 8.13 2.33
N PRO A 48 -8.40 7.33 3.42
CA PRO A 48 -7.49 7.47 4.55
C PRO A 48 -6.01 7.26 4.18
N LEU A 49 -5.73 6.45 3.16
CA LEU A 49 -4.36 6.28 2.65
C LEU A 49 -3.88 7.54 1.92
N LEU A 50 -4.76 8.16 1.10
CA LEU A 50 -4.47 9.41 0.40
C LEU A 50 -4.23 10.59 1.36
N GLU A 51 -4.92 10.63 2.50
CA GLU A 51 -4.73 11.63 3.56
C GLU A 51 -3.32 11.58 4.19
N ARG A 52 -2.62 10.45 4.04
CA ARG A 52 -1.25 10.24 4.52
C ARG A 52 -0.18 10.45 3.45
N MET A 53 -0.58 10.93 2.27
CA MET A 53 0.28 11.29 1.15
C MET A 53 0.36 12.82 1.01
N PRO A 54 1.46 13.47 1.40
CA PRO A 54 1.59 14.94 1.41
C PRO A 54 1.38 15.60 0.03
N GLU A 55 1.59 14.86 -1.04
CA GLU A 55 1.44 15.33 -2.42
C GLU A 55 -0.04 15.52 -2.81
N VAL A 56 -0.94 14.80 -2.15
CA VAL A 56 -2.38 14.78 -2.48
C VAL A 56 -3.05 15.99 -1.83
N HIS A 57 -3.69 16.82 -2.66
CA HIS A 57 -4.48 17.94 -2.18
C HIS A 57 -5.84 17.45 -1.65
N LYS A 58 -6.50 16.52 -2.37
CA LYS A 58 -7.80 15.99 -1.98
C LYS A 58 -8.08 14.60 -2.54
N GLY A 59 -8.55 13.70 -1.68
CA GLY A 59 -9.19 12.45 -2.09
C GLY A 59 -10.65 12.66 -2.46
N LEU A 60 -11.07 12.16 -3.61
CA LEU A 60 -12.45 12.20 -4.09
C LEU A 60 -13.02 10.79 -4.12
N THR A 61 -14.19 10.59 -3.53
CA THR A 61 -14.82 9.26 -3.51
C THR A 61 -15.34 8.87 -4.87
N MET A 62 -14.90 7.71 -5.38
CA MET A 62 -15.50 7.00 -6.50
C MET A 62 -16.66 6.14 -5.95
N PRO A 63 -17.92 6.52 -6.12
CA PRO A 63 -19.04 5.81 -5.51
C PRO A 63 -19.38 4.49 -6.24
N LEU A 64 -18.66 4.15 -7.31
CA LEU A 64 -18.90 2.96 -8.12
C LEU A 64 -17.97 1.83 -7.71
N GLY A 65 -18.53 0.68 -7.36
CA GLY A 65 -17.80 -0.51 -6.96
C GLY A 65 -16.93 -1.10 -8.07
N HIS A 66 -15.95 -1.90 -7.68
CA HIS A 66 -15.10 -2.64 -8.61
C HIS A 66 -15.97 -3.57 -9.49
N GLY A 67 -15.72 -3.54 -10.80
CA GLY A 67 -16.50 -4.35 -11.75
C GLY A 67 -17.82 -3.72 -12.23
N GLN A 68 -18.40 -2.78 -11.49
CA GLN A 68 -19.65 -2.13 -11.88
C GLN A 68 -19.46 -1.24 -13.11
N PHE A 69 -20.38 -1.43 -14.08
CA PHE A 69 -20.53 -0.54 -15.22
C PHE A 69 -21.80 0.29 -15.04
N ASP A 70 -21.66 1.48 -14.47
CA ASP A 70 -22.74 2.47 -14.40
C ASP A 70 -22.37 3.68 -15.26
N LEU A 71 -22.84 3.67 -16.50
CA LEU A 71 -22.60 4.76 -17.45
C LEU A 71 -23.20 6.08 -16.96
N ARG A 72 -24.46 6.04 -16.46
CA ARG A 72 -25.16 7.25 -15.99
C ARG A 72 -24.48 7.85 -14.78
N GLY A 73 -24.03 7.03 -13.83
CA GLY A 73 -23.25 7.46 -12.67
C GLY A 73 -21.94 8.10 -13.10
N ARG A 74 -21.20 7.51 -14.05
CA ARG A 74 -19.95 8.08 -14.57
C ARG A 74 -20.14 9.41 -15.28
N ILE A 75 -21.22 9.55 -16.08
CA ILE A 75 -21.57 10.83 -16.72
C ILE A 75 -21.88 11.88 -15.66
N ARG A 76 -22.66 11.54 -14.64
CA ARG A 76 -23.01 12.45 -13.55
C ARG A 76 -21.76 12.92 -12.81
N ILE A 77 -20.90 12.02 -12.37
CA ILE A 77 -19.64 12.35 -11.69
C ILE A 77 -18.77 13.24 -12.59
N GLY A 78 -18.62 12.89 -13.87
CA GLY A 78 -17.87 13.72 -14.81
C GLY A 78 -18.42 15.14 -14.92
N ARG A 79 -19.74 15.31 -15.00
CA ARG A 79 -20.40 16.64 -15.05
C ARG A 79 -20.22 17.44 -13.76
N GLU A 80 -20.30 16.79 -12.60
CA GLU A 80 -20.04 17.42 -11.30
C GLU A 80 -18.60 17.94 -11.20
N LEU A 81 -17.64 17.21 -11.78
CA LEU A 81 -16.22 17.60 -11.80
C LEU A 81 -15.88 18.74 -12.79
N GLN A 82 -16.78 19.10 -13.72
CA GLN A 82 -16.53 20.21 -14.66
C GLN A 82 -16.26 21.52 -13.93
N SER A 83 -16.97 21.79 -12.82
CA SER A 83 -16.80 23.00 -12.02
C SER A 83 -15.44 23.12 -11.32
N GLN A 84 -14.68 22.03 -11.25
CA GLN A 84 -13.35 22.02 -10.62
C GLN A 84 -12.25 22.57 -11.56
N HIS A 85 -12.52 22.62 -12.87
CA HIS A 85 -11.60 23.15 -13.90
C HIS A 85 -10.21 22.50 -13.85
N TYR A 86 -10.14 21.16 -13.91
CA TYR A 86 -8.89 20.44 -14.03
C TYR A 86 -8.22 20.68 -15.38
N ASP A 87 -6.90 20.91 -15.38
CA ASP A 87 -6.08 21.08 -16.57
C ASP A 87 -5.70 19.73 -17.19
N GLN A 88 -5.49 18.72 -16.35
CA GLN A 88 -5.10 17.38 -16.79
C GLN A 88 -5.82 16.30 -15.97
N ALA A 89 -6.11 15.19 -16.63
CA ALA A 89 -6.45 13.93 -15.96
C ALA A 89 -5.41 12.86 -16.31
N ILE A 90 -5.00 12.07 -15.32
CA ILE A 90 -4.15 10.89 -15.49
C ILE A 90 -4.96 9.66 -15.06
N VAL A 91 -5.14 8.69 -15.98
CA VAL A 91 -6.00 7.54 -15.77
C VAL A 91 -5.14 6.29 -15.58
N LEU A 92 -4.96 5.85 -14.33
CA LEU A 92 -4.11 4.70 -13.97
C LEU A 92 -4.73 3.35 -14.36
N PRO A 93 -6.04 3.09 -14.12
CA PRO A 93 -6.66 1.84 -14.56
C PRO A 93 -6.76 1.77 -16.09
N ASN A 94 -6.54 0.58 -16.66
CA ASN A 94 -6.51 0.38 -18.13
C ASN A 94 -7.89 0.11 -18.77
N SER A 95 -8.98 0.09 -18.00
CA SER A 95 -10.32 -0.12 -18.54
C SER A 95 -10.86 1.12 -19.26
N TRP A 96 -11.64 0.92 -20.33
CA TRP A 96 -12.27 2.03 -21.07
C TRP A 96 -13.22 2.85 -20.17
N LYS A 97 -13.93 2.19 -19.26
CA LYS A 97 -14.86 2.83 -18.33
C LYS A 97 -14.19 3.82 -17.37
N SER A 98 -12.89 3.65 -17.06
CA SER A 98 -12.15 4.58 -16.19
C SER A 98 -11.86 5.92 -16.87
N ALA A 99 -11.83 5.96 -18.20
CA ALA A 99 -11.62 7.18 -18.98
C ALA A 99 -12.92 7.99 -19.22
N LEU A 100 -14.10 7.44 -18.91
CA LEU A 100 -15.37 8.13 -19.12
C LEU A 100 -15.52 9.36 -18.22
N ILE A 101 -15.14 9.28 -16.95
CA ILE A 101 -15.30 10.39 -16.02
C ILE A 101 -14.50 11.62 -16.46
N PRO A 102 -13.18 11.55 -16.73
CA PRO A 102 -12.44 12.71 -17.20
C PRO A 102 -12.88 13.20 -18.60
N PHE A 103 -13.42 12.29 -19.43
CA PHE A 103 -14.02 12.69 -20.71
C PHE A 103 -15.27 13.56 -20.50
N PHE A 104 -16.23 13.13 -19.67
CA PHE A 104 -17.43 13.89 -19.36
C PHE A 104 -17.18 15.09 -18.44
N ALA A 105 -16.06 15.13 -17.76
CA ALA A 105 -15.58 16.32 -17.04
C ALA A 105 -14.99 17.38 -17.97
N HIS A 106 -14.88 17.10 -19.28
CA HIS A 106 -14.29 17.98 -20.30
C HIS A 106 -12.85 18.40 -19.98
N ILE A 107 -12.10 17.53 -19.27
CA ILE A 107 -10.70 17.84 -18.94
C ILE A 107 -9.87 17.88 -20.23
N PRO A 108 -9.15 18.97 -20.50
CA PRO A 108 -8.52 19.19 -21.82
C PRO A 108 -7.42 18.19 -22.14
N LYS A 109 -6.59 17.81 -21.16
CA LYS A 109 -5.55 16.78 -21.33
C LYS A 109 -5.91 15.52 -20.56
N ARG A 110 -6.04 14.38 -21.24
CA ARG A 110 -6.44 13.10 -20.65
C ARG A 110 -5.43 12.03 -21.00
N THR A 111 -4.51 11.78 -20.06
CA THR A 111 -3.35 10.90 -20.22
C THR A 111 -3.66 9.49 -19.72
N GLY A 112 -3.22 8.47 -20.43
CA GLY A 112 -3.31 7.08 -20.01
C GLY A 112 -2.73 6.11 -21.03
N PHE A 113 -2.45 4.87 -20.61
CA PHE A 113 -2.00 3.85 -21.56
C PHE A 113 -3.13 3.41 -22.49
N LEU A 114 -2.77 3.05 -23.70
CA LEU A 114 -3.71 2.43 -24.64
C LEU A 114 -4.16 1.06 -24.10
N GLY A 115 -5.44 0.94 -23.85
CA GLY A 115 -6.11 -0.29 -23.44
C GLY A 115 -7.57 -0.25 -23.84
N GLU A 116 -8.25 -1.38 -23.97
CA GLU A 116 -9.71 -1.52 -24.14
C GLU A 116 -10.37 -0.42 -25.00
N LEU A 117 -9.93 -0.19 -26.23
CA LEU A 117 -10.58 0.75 -27.20
C LEU A 117 -10.87 2.18 -26.66
N ARG A 118 -10.05 2.73 -25.75
CA ARG A 118 -10.25 4.09 -25.18
C ARG A 118 -9.67 5.23 -26.02
N ARG A 119 -9.35 4.98 -27.30
CA ARG A 119 -9.05 6.06 -28.26
C ARG A 119 -10.27 6.98 -28.38
N GLY A 120 -10.06 8.29 -28.34
CA GLY A 120 -11.13 9.29 -28.31
C GLY A 120 -11.61 9.67 -26.91
N LEU A 121 -11.60 8.77 -25.94
CA LEU A 121 -11.80 9.14 -24.52
C LEU A 121 -10.54 9.75 -23.91
N LEU A 122 -9.38 9.20 -24.22
CA LEU A 122 -8.07 9.79 -23.95
C LEU A 122 -7.57 10.53 -25.19
N ASN A 123 -6.81 11.63 -25.00
CA ASN A 123 -6.18 12.40 -26.07
C ASN A 123 -4.66 12.55 -25.90
N ASP A 124 -4.10 12.14 -24.78
CA ASP A 124 -2.67 11.89 -24.58
C ASP A 124 -2.50 10.38 -24.30
N VAL A 125 -2.54 9.60 -25.39
CA VAL A 125 -2.52 8.14 -25.36
C VAL A 125 -1.09 7.63 -25.39
N ARG A 126 -0.70 6.82 -24.38
CA ARG A 126 0.62 6.21 -24.26
C ARG A 126 0.58 4.75 -24.66
N THR A 127 1.63 4.26 -25.30
CA THR A 127 1.81 2.83 -25.59
C THR A 127 2.59 2.20 -24.43
N LEU A 128 2.05 1.11 -23.87
CA LEU A 128 2.72 0.37 -22.80
C LEU A 128 3.64 -0.70 -23.40
N ASP A 129 4.94 -0.48 -23.33
CA ASP A 129 5.93 -1.53 -23.55
C ASP A 129 6.21 -2.24 -22.20
N LYS A 130 5.71 -3.47 -22.05
CA LYS A 130 5.87 -4.27 -20.84
C LYS A 130 7.28 -4.83 -20.67
N THR A 131 8.07 -4.86 -21.73
CA THR A 131 9.46 -5.33 -21.70
C THR A 131 10.40 -4.26 -21.13
N VAL A 132 10.02 -3.00 -21.24
CA VAL A 132 10.74 -1.84 -20.71
C VAL A 132 10.17 -1.42 -19.35
N LEU A 133 8.84 -1.28 -19.25
CA LEU A 133 8.13 -0.92 -18.03
C LEU A 133 7.69 -2.20 -17.30
N THR A 134 8.64 -2.88 -16.70
CA THR A 134 8.39 -4.17 -16.03
C THR A 134 7.62 -4.01 -14.73
N MET A 135 7.89 -2.94 -13.96
CA MET A 135 7.28 -2.67 -12.66
C MET A 135 6.03 -1.81 -12.77
N THR A 136 5.05 -2.05 -11.92
CA THR A 136 3.82 -1.23 -11.82
C THR A 136 4.13 0.23 -11.51
N VAL A 137 5.06 0.51 -10.60
CA VAL A 137 5.48 1.88 -10.26
C VAL A 137 6.03 2.63 -11.46
N GLN A 138 6.85 1.99 -12.30
CA GLN A 138 7.39 2.59 -13.53
C GLN A 138 6.26 2.98 -14.49
N ARG A 139 5.22 2.13 -14.62
CA ARG A 139 4.05 2.42 -15.45
C ARG A 139 3.29 3.65 -14.94
N PHE A 140 3.12 3.78 -13.65
CA PHE A 140 2.45 4.94 -13.08
C PHE A 140 3.26 6.22 -13.30
N VAL A 141 4.54 6.21 -12.99
CA VAL A 141 5.44 7.37 -13.15
C VAL A 141 5.55 7.79 -14.61
N ALA A 142 5.63 6.84 -15.55
CA ALA A 142 5.68 7.14 -16.99
C ALA A 142 4.49 7.96 -17.49
N LEU A 143 3.30 7.84 -16.86
CA LEU A 143 2.13 8.64 -17.21
C LEU A 143 2.22 10.09 -16.73
N GLY A 144 3.06 10.38 -15.74
CA GLY A 144 3.32 11.74 -15.25
C GLY A 144 4.39 12.47 -16.05
N LEU A 145 5.21 11.76 -16.82
CA LEU A 145 6.33 12.31 -17.56
C LEU A 145 5.95 12.70 -19.00
N PRO A 146 6.74 13.58 -19.68
CA PRO A 146 6.64 13.78 -21.12
C PRO A 146 6.73 12.46 -21.91
N ASN A 147 6.12 12.40 -23.11
CA ASN A 147 6.08 11.17 -23.90
C ASN A 147 7.45 10.71 -24.43
N ASP A 148 8.37 11.64 -24.55
CA ASP A 148 9.75 11.45 -25.00
C ASP A 148 10.75 11.30 -23.85
N ALA A 149 10.26 11.24 -22.62
CA ALA A 149 11.12 11.00 -21.45
C ALA A 149 11.81 9.62 -21.52
N PRO A 150 13.05 9.51 -21.01
CA PRO A 150 13.76 8.24 -20.96
C PRO A 150 12.95 7.15 -20.26
N GLN A 151 13.03 5.91 -20.79
CA GLN A 151 12.33 4.77 -20.23
C GLN A 151 13.34 3.63 -19.92
N PRO A 152 13.18 2.87 -18.82
CA PRO A 152 12.21 3.07 -17.77
C PRO A 152 12.50 4.34 -16.95
N PRO A 153 11.48 5.02 -16.40
CA PRO A 153 11.70 6.21 -15.60
C PRO A 153 12.33 5.89 -14.25
N THR A 154 13.14 6.80 -13.73
CA THR A 154 13.48 6.84 -12.31
C THR A 154 12.27 7.29 -11.50
N TYR A 155 12.19 6.87 -10.24
CA TYR A 155 11.09 7.24 -9.33
C TYR A 155 11.58 7.32 -7.89
N GLU A 156 10.93 8.17 -7.12
CA GLU A 156 11.04 8.19 -5.67
C GLU A 156 10.14 7.13 -5.06
N VAL A 157 10.59 6.51 -3.99
CA VAL A 157 9.79 5.50 -3.28
C VAL A 157 8.64 6.16 -2.52
N PRO A 158 7.48 5.49 -2.40
CA PRO A 158 6.35 5.98 -1.61
C PRO A 158 6.74 6.21 -0.15
N LYS A 159 6.18 7.26 0.46
CA LYS A 159 6.39 7.57 1.87
C LYS A 159 5.10 8.09 2.49
N LEU A 160 4.49 7.30 3.35
CA LEU A 160 3.32 7.70 4.11
C LEU A 160 3.74 8.51 5.33
N THR A 161 3.01 9.59 5.60
CA THR A 161 3.24 10.46 6.76
C THR A 161 2.11 10.27 7.77
N ILE A 162 2.47 9.85 8.98
CA ILE A 162 1.53 9.66 10.09
C ILE A 162 1.83 10.72 11.15
N THR A 163 0.80 11.45 11.56
CA THR A 163 0.93 12.45 12.62
C THR A 163 0.89 11.79 14.01
N THR A 164 1.53 12.44 14.98
CA THR A 164 1.44 12.01 16.38
C THR A 164 -0.01 11.92 16.87
N GLU A 165 -0.87 12.83 16.41
CA GLU A 165 -2.29 12.80 16.74
C GLU A 165 -2.98 11.53 16.24
N GLN A 166 -2.71 11.09 14.99
CA GLN A 166 -3.23 9.85 14.43
C GLN A 166 -2.77 8.64 15.24
N GLN A 167 -1.49 8.58 15.62
CA GLN A 167 -0.96 7.52 16.46
C GLN A 167 -1.63 7.50 17.83
N LEU A 168 -1.77 8.65 18.49
CA LEU A 168 -2.45 8.75 19.78
C LEU A 168 -3.92 8.32 19.70
N ASN A 169 -4.62 8.70 18.63
CA ASN A 169 -6.03 8.36 18.45
C ASN A 169 -6.21 6.86 18.25
N VAL A 170 -5.37 6.21 17.45
CA VAL A 170 -5.45 4.76 17.25
C VAL A 170 -5.07 4.00 18.53
N CYS A 171 -4.08 4.48 19.30
CA CYS A 171 -3.73 3.90 20.58
C CYS A 171 -4.91 3.95 21.57
N ARG A 172 -5.56 5.10 21.70
CA ARG A 172 -6.75 5.23 22.55
C ARG A 172 -7.89 4.32 22.12
N LYS A 173 -8.13 4.26 20.80
CA LYS A 173 -9.20 3.44 20.21
C LYS A 173 -9.06 1.96 20.52
N PHE A 174 -7.84 1.45 20.52
CA PHE A 174 -7.53 0.05 20.74
C PHE A 174 -6.93 -0.23 22.13
N GLU A 175 -7.02 0.72 23.06
CA GLU A 175 -6.56 0.57 24.45
C GLU A 175 -5.08 0.14 24.53
N ILE A 176 -4.24 0.72 23.66
CA ILE A 176 -2.80 0.52 23.69
C ILE A 176 -2.23 1.54 24.67
N THR A 177 -1.67 1.04 25.76
CA THR A 177 -1.19 1.88 26.89
C THR A 177 0.29 2.19 26.75
N GLY A 178 0.80 3.13 27.55
CA GLY A 178 2.23 3.48 27.58
C GLY A 178 3.15 2.34 28.04
N ALA A 179 2.61 1.28 28.66
CA ALA A 179 3.34 0.04 28.93
C ALA A 179 3.55 -0.78 27.64
N ASP A 180 2.68 -0.57 26.64
CA ASP A 180 2.74 -1.21 25.34
C ASP A 180 3.56 -0.37 24.33
N LEU A 181 3.82 0.90 24.64
CA LEU A 181 4.49 1.82 23.72
C LEU A 181 5.58 2.59 24.44
N ILE A 182 6.68 2.80 23.79
CA ILE A 182 7.66 3.77 24.23
C ILE A 182 7.86 4.88 23.25
N GLU A 183 8.03 6.04 23.97
CA GLU A 183 8.38 7.35 23.48
C GLU A 183 7.48 7.92 22.39
N ILE A 184 6.28 8.36 22.80
CA ILE A 184 5.85 9.68 22.35
C ILE A 184 6.54 10.65 23.31
N PRO A 185 7.49 11.49 22.88
CA PRO A 185 8.13 12.47 23.77
C PRO A 185 7.04 13.38 24.31
N HIS A 186 6.75 13.28 25.60
CA HIS A 186 5.86 14.26 26.24
C HIS A 186 6.60 15.60 26.26
N PRO A 187 5.98 16.72 25.85
CA PRO A 187 6.63 18.02 25.81
C PRO A 187 7.24 18.50 27.13
N SER A 188 6.91 17.86 28.24
CA SER A 188 7.43 18.17 29.59
C SER A 188 8.63 17.32 30.02
N ALA A 189 9.12 16.35 29.22
CA ALA A 189 10.27 15.52 29.62
C ALA A 189 11.64 16.16 29.32
N LEU A 190 11.68 17.44 28.95
CA LEU A 190 12.89 18.24 28.77
C LEU A 190 13.39 18.90 30.09
N LEU A 191 13.00 18.39 31.26
CA LEU A 191 13.61 18.81 32.52
C LEU A 191 14.72 17.85 32.90
N GLU A 192 15.92 18.38 32.89
CA GLU A 192 17.20 17.75 33.20
C GLU A 192 17.22 17.01 34.54
N GLY A 193 17.76 15.80 34.57
CA GLY A 193 18.46 15.27 35.71
C GLY A 193 17.82 14.16 36.54
N SER A 194 17.15 13.16 35.97
CA SER A 194 16.90 11.90 36.67
C SER A 194 17.42 10.71 35.83
N GLU A 195 18.41 9.99 36.39
CA GLU A 195 18.76 8.61 36.01
C GLU A 195 17.59 7.69 36.37
N GLU A 196 16.43 7.86 35.74
CA GLU A 196 15.33 6.94 35.88
C GLU A 196 15.45 5.83 34.85
N LEU A 197 15.37 4.60 35.39
CA LEU A 197 15.26 3.34 34.71
C LEU A 197 14.48 3.52 33.39
N ARG A 198 15.18 3.45 32.25
CA ARG A 198 14.52 3.38 30.94
C ARG A 198 13.66 2.14 30.96
N PRO A 199 12.32 2.26 30.83
CA PRO A 199 11.49 1.09 30.71
C PRO A 199 12.03 0.27 29.52
N ILE A 200 12.10 -1.06 29.66
CA ILE A 200 12.46 -1.97 28.57
C ILE A 200 11.31 -1.96 27.61
N VAL A 201 11.51 -1.22 26.51
CA VAL A 201 10.54 -1.08 25.43
C VAL A 201 10.49 -2.37 24.65
N SER A 202 9.39 -3.08 24.72
CA SER A 202 9.20 -4.23 23.85
C SER A 202 9.02 -3.77 22.42
N LYS A 203 9.84 -4.30 21.51
CA LYS A 203 9.68 -4.08 20.07
C LYS A 203 8.36 -4.70 19.58
N ILE A 204 7.79 -4.15 18.54
CA ILE A 204 6.55 -4.62 17.95
C ILE A 204 6.82 -5.26 16.60
N LEU A 205 6.46 -6.54 16.45
CA LEU A 205 6.44 -7.25 15.18
C LEU A 205 5.01 -7.28 14.63
N ALA A 206 4.81 -6.69 13.46
CA ALA A 206 3.56 -6.79 12.73
C ALA A 206 3.58 -7.97 11.75
N LEU A 207 2.61 -8.85 11.84
CA LEU A 207 2.40 -9.97 10.93
C LEU A 207 1.17 -9.70 10.04
N CYS A 208 1.35 -9.72 8.72
CA CYS A 208 0.31 -9.48 7.73
C CYS A 208 0.06 -10.74 6.88
N PRO A 209 -0.65 -11.76 7.41
CA PRO A 209 -0.81 -13.05 6.75
C PRO A 209 -1.85 -13.05 5.64
N GLY A 210 -2.62 -11.96 5.48
CA GLY A 210 -3.65 -11.83 4.47
C GLY A 210 -3.12 -11.76 3.05
N ALA A 211 -3.93 -12.22 2.09
CA ALA A 211 -3.72 -12.02 0.66
C ALA A 211 -5.07 -12.04 -0.06
N GLU A 212 -5.57 -10.87 -0.42
CA GLU A 212 -6.86 -10.70 -1.13
C GLU A 212 -6.89 -11.40 -2.50
N PHE A 213 -5.73 -11.50 -3.15
CA PHE A 213 -5.60 -12.17 -4.45
C PHE A 213 -5.98 -13.65 -4.37
N GLY A 214 -5.55 -14.36 -3.32
CA GLY A 214 -5.89 -15.77 -3.14
C GLY A 214 -4.86 -16.55 -2.30
N PRO A 215 -5.18 -17.82 -1.97
CA PRO A 215 -4.37 -18.67 -1.09
C PRO A 215 -2.96 -18.95 -1.63
N ALA A 216 -2.74 -18.90 -2.96
CA ALA A 216 -1.41 -19.11 -3.54
C ALA A 216 -0.39 -18.00 -3.21
N LYS A 217 -0.80 -16.95 -2.49
CA LYS A 217 0.09 -15.92 -1.94
C LYS A 217 0.24 -16.00 -0.42
N ARG A 218 -0.42 -16.94 0.25
CA ARG A 218 -0.42 -17.04 1.71
C ARG A 218 0.68 -17.97 2.20
N TRP A 219 1.64 -17.42 2.92
CA TRP A 219 2.61 -18.20 3.68
C TRP A 219 1.88 -19.00 4.78
N PRO A 220 2.30 -20.25 5.10
CA PRO A 220 1.57 -21.09 6.04
C PRO A 220 1.34 -20.45 7.41
N ALA A 221 0.16 -20.68 7.99
CA ALA A 221 -0.19 -20.18 9.32
C ALA A 221 0.75 -20.71 10.41
N GLU A 222 1.17 -21.97 10.29
CA GLU A 222 2.13 -22.63 11.18
C GLU A 222 3.48 -21.92 11.19
N HIS A 223 3.91 -21.41 10.03
CA HIS A 223 5.16 -20.68 9.88
C HIS A 223 5.07 -19.28 10.53
N TYR A 224 3.97 -18.55 10.32
CA TYR A 224 3.70 -17.30 11.02
C TYR A 224 3.67 -17.50 12.54
N ALA A 225 3.00 -18.55 13.03
CA ALA A 225 2.92 -18.87 14.44
C ALA A 225 4.30 -19.21 15.04
N ALA A 226 5.15 -19.91 14.28
CA ALA A 226 6.53 -20.20 14.71
C ALA A 226 7.36 -18.92 14.87
N VAL A 227 7.26 -17.98 13.91
CA VAL A 227 7.91 -16.66 14.01
C VAL A 227 7.36 -15.87 15.19
N ALA A 228 6.03 -15.90 15.40
CA ALA A 228 5.40 -15.21 16.52
C ALA A 228 5.95 -15.68 17.87
N ARG A 229 5.97 -17.00 18.12
CA ARG A 229 6.50 -17.57 19.36
C ARG A 229 7.96 -17.19 19.60
N GLN A 230 8.81 -17.36 18.58
CA GLN A 230 10.23 -17.08 18.72
C GLN A 230 10.50 -15.60 19.03
N LYS A 231 9.70 -14.67 18.45
CA LYS A 231 9.86 -13.24 18.73
C LYS A 231 9.28 -12.84 20.09
N GLU A 232 8.18 -13.45 20.51
CA GLU A 232 7.64 -13.25 21.85
C GLU A 232 8.62 -13.74 22.93
N GLU A 233 9.25 -14.90 22.77
CA GLU A 233 10.32 -15.40 23.63
C GLU A 233 11.54 -14.42 23.72
N GLN A 234 11.75 -13.61 22.68
CA GLN A 234 12.76 -12.53 22.66
C GLN A 234 12.23 -11.20 23.25
N GLY A 235 11.02 -11.19 23.80
CA GLY A 235 10.41 -10.01 24.43
C GLY A 235 9.72 -9.05 23.45
N TRP A 236 9.44 -9.47 22.22
CA TRP A 236 8.66 -8.65 21.28
C TRP A 236 7.16 -8.84 21.53
N GLN A 237 6.40 -7.79 21.30
CA GLN A 237 4.97 -7.90 21.08
C GLN A 237 4.72 -8.33 19.63
N VAL A 238 3.74 -9.20 19.44
CA VAL A 238 3.36 -9.66 18.10
C VAL A 238 1.92 -9.24 17.80
N TRP A 239 1.76 -8.47 16.72
CA TRP A 239 0.49 -7.92 16.28
C TRP A 239 0.08 -8.52 14.94
N LEU A 240 -1.15 -9.01 14.83
CA LEU A 240 -1.71 -9.59 13.60
C LEU A 240 -2.60 -8.57 12.90
N PHE A 241 -2.40 -8.39 11.60
CA PHE A 241 -3.17 -7.48 10.76
C PHE A 241 -3.82 -8.21 9.59
N GLY A 242 -5.00 -7.77 9.21
CA GLY A 242 -5.73 -8.29 8.07
C GLY A 242 -7.12 -7.65 7.94
N SER A 243 -7.73 -7.83 6.79
CA SER A 243 -9.13 -7.48 6.57
C SER A 243 -10.08 -8.45 7.31
N ASP A 244 -11.37 -8.17 7.26
CA ASP A 244 -12.40 -9.10 7.77
C ASP A 244 -12.30 -10.51 7.15
N LYS A 245 -11.90 -10.60 5.87
CA LYS A 245 -11.67 -11.88 5.18
C LYS A 245 -10.47 -12.68 5.71
N ASP A 246 -9.53 -11.98 6.36
CA ASP A 246 -8.32 -12.58 6.90
C ASP A 246 -8.47 -12.95 8.38
N LYS A 247 -9.62 -12.65 9.00
CA LYS A 247 -9.90 -12.89 10.42
C LYS A 247 -9.65 -14.33 10.82
N ALA A 248 -10.20 -15.28 10.04
CA ALA A 248 -10.05 -16.71 10.35
C ALA A 248 -8.60 -17.21 10.31
N VAL A 249 -7.79 -16.72 9.35
CA VAL A 249 -6.36 -17.11 9.30
C VAL A 249 -5.57 -16.44 10.43
N ALA A 250 -5.89 -15.21 10.81
CA ALA A 250 -5.25 -14.54 11.92
C ALA A 250 -5.61 -15.19 13.27
N GLU A 251 -6.87 -15.57 13.49
CA GLU A 251 -7.30 -16.36 14.65
C GLU A 251 -6.55 -17.69 14.71
N HIS A 252 -6.47 -18.41 13.60
CA HIS A 252 -5.74 -19.67 13.54
C HIS A 252 -4.25 -19.53 13.87
N ILE A 253 -3.59 -18.48 13.38
CA ILE A 253 -2.19 -18.16 13.74
C ILE A 253 -2.08 -17.89 15.25
N ASN A 254 -3.01 -17.12 15.80
CA ASN A 254 -3.00 -16.80 17.23
C ASN A 254 -3.19 -18.07 18.08
N ASP A 255 -4.11 -18.95 17.71
CA ASP A 255 -4.31 -20.25 18.40
C ASP A 255 -3.04 -21.12 18.34
N LEU A 256 -2.44 -21.27 17.16
CA LEU A 256 -1.20 -22.03 16.95
C LEU A 256 -0.01 -21.42 17.73
N SER A 257 0.01 -20.11 17.96
CA SER A 257 1.06 -19.46 18.72
C SER A 257 0.82 -19.51 20.25
N GLY A 258 -0.34 -20.03 20.71
CA GLY A 258 -0.69 -20.11 22.13
C GLY A 258 -1.42 -18.86 22.66
N GLY A 259 -2.03 -18.08 21.77
CA GLY A 259 -2.82 -16.89 22.16
C GLY A 259 -1.98 -15.65 22.50
N ILE A 260 -0.69 -15.61 22.12
CA ILE A 260 0.25 -14.55 22.47
C ILE A 260 0.13 -13.31 21.58
N CYS A 261 -0.55 -13.42 20.44
CA CYS A 261 -0.64 -12.32 19.50
C CYS A 261 -1.80 -11.37 19.83
N ARG A 262 -1.56 -10.07 19.69
CA ARG A 262 -2.64 -9.08 19.68
C ARG A 262 -3.26 -9.05 18.28
N ASN A 263 -4.48 -9.55 18.14
CA ASN A 263 -5.12 -9.72 16.85
C ASN A 263 -5.99 -8.52 16.47
N PHE A 264 -5.58 -7.76 15.47
CA PHE A 264 -6.29 -6.62 14.88
C PHE A 264 -7.02 -6.95 13.57
N ALA A 265 -6.91 -8.20 13.07
CA ALA A 265 -7.55 -8.59 11.82
C ALA A 265 -9.09 -8.54 11.94
N GLY A 266 -9.73 -7.91 10.97
CA GLY A 266 -11.18 -7.77 10.90
C GLY A 266 -11.81 -6.77 11.89
N ILE A 267 -11.02 -6.12 12.74
CA ILE A 267 -11.52 -5.10 13.69
C ILE A 267 -10.99 -3.70 13.42
N THR A 268 -10.02 -3.58 12.52
CA THR A 268 -9.42 -2.29 12.11
C THR A 268 -9.95 -1.85 10.76
N SER A 269 -10.19 -0.54 10.61
CA SER A 269 -10.25 0.09 9.29
C SER A 269 -8.86 0.15 8.66
N LEU A 270 -8.77 0.46 7.36
CA LEU A 270 -7.46 0.65 6.71
C LEU A 270 -6.68 1.80 7.37
N ALA A 271 -7.36 2.89 7.77
CA ALA A 271 -6.73 3.98 8.53
C ALA A 271 -6.10 3.48 9.82
N ASP A 272 -6.87 2.75 10.63
CA ASP A 272 -6.37 2.18 11.89
C ASP A 272 -5.18 1.25 11.66
N ALA A 273 -5.25 0.38 10.65
CA ALA A 273 -4.17 -0.55 10.33
C ALA A 273 -2.88 0.18 9.92
N VAL A 274 -2.98 1.24 9.11
CA VAL A 274 -1.83 2.07 8.71
C VAL A 274 -1.23 2.76 9.94
N ASP A 275 -2.06 3.36 10.79
CA ASP A 275 -1.59 4.07 11.98
C ASP A 275 -0.96 3.12 13.00
N LEU A 276 -1.53 1.93 13.22
CA LEU A 276 -0.95 0.89 14.06
C LEU A 276 0.36 0.33 13.48
N LEU A 277 0.42 0.07 12.16
CA LEU A 277 1.65 -0.36 11.50
C LEU A 277 2.77 0.67 11.63
N SER A 278 2.44 1.96 11.74
CA SER A 278 3.43 3.00 11.97
C SER A 278 4.16 2.88 13.31
N LEU A 279 3.59 2.15 14.26
CA LEU A 279 4.17 1.87 15.58
C LEU A 279 5.06 0.62 15.59
N ALA A 280 4.97 -0.24 14.57
CA ALA A 280 5.76 -1.46 14.49
C ALA A 280 7.24 -1.16 14.20
N ASP A 281 8.13 -1.99 14.75
CA ASP A 281 9.58 -1.98 14.44
C ASP A 281 9.88 -2.80 13.20
N ALA A 282 9.15 -3.90 13.00
CA ALA A 282 9.30 -4.76 11.84
C ALA A 282 7.95 -5.31 11.34
N VAL A 283 7.91 -5.65 10.07
CA VAL A 283 6.73 -6.20 9.39
C VAL A 283 7.14 -7.47 8.65
N VAL A 284 6.38 -8.55 8.84
CA VAL A 284 6.44 -9.75 8.00
C VAL A 284 5.12 -9.86 7.25
N SER A 285 5.19 -9.92 5.94
CA SER A 285 4.00 -9.91 5.09
C SER A 285 4.14 -10.83 3.89
N ASN A 286 3.03 -11.39 3.45
CA ASN A 286 2.90 -11.89 2.08
C ASN A 286 2.97 -10.71 1.09
N ASP A 287 3.14 -10.99 -0.22
CA ASP A 287 2.89 -10.00 -1.28
C ASP A 287 1.41 -9.55 -1.20
N SER A 288 1.17 -8.46 -0.50
CA SER A 288 -0.16 -7.93 -0.17
C SER A 288 -0.16 -6.40 -0.09
N GLY A 289 -1.34 -5.82 0.06
CA GLY A 289 -1.48 -4.36 0.22
C GLY A 289 -0.74 -3.82 1.44
N LEU A 290 -0.78 -4.53 2.57
CA LEU A 290 -0.12 -4.11 3.82
C LEU A 290 1.42 -4.22 3.74
N MET A 291 1.97 -5.08 2.89
CA MET A 291 3.39 -5.11 2.56
C MET A 291 3.85 -3.75 2.01
N HIS A 292 3.12 -3.20 1.03
CA HIS A 292 3.43 -1.89 0.47
C HIS A 292 3.25 -0.76 1.48
N VAL A 293 2.26 -0.87 2.38
CA VAL A 293 2.07 0.08 3.49
C VAL A 293 3.27 0.04 4.44
N GLY A 294 3.71 -1.15 4.85
CA GLY A 294 4.89 -1.32 5.71
C GLY A 294 6.16 -0.73 5.07
N ALA A 295 6.35 -0.94 3.77
CA ALA A 295 7.43 -0.33 2.99
C ALA A 295 7.35 1.20 3.00
N ALA A 296 6.18 1.77 2.74
CA ALA A 296 5.97 3.23 2.70
C ALA A 296 6.02 3.90 4.08
N LEU A 297 5.92 3.14 5.16
CA LEU A 297 6.11 3.57 6.54
C LEU A 297 7.56 3.44 7.03
N ASP A 298 8.52 3.13 6.14
CA ASP A 298 9.96 2.96 6.43
C ASP A 298 10.23 1.87 7.48
N LYS A 299 9.45 0.78 7.46
CA LYS A 299 9.63 -0.32 8.42
C LYS A 299 10.63 -1.35 7.92
N LYS A 300 11.34 -2.02 8.86
CA LYS A 300 12.05 -3.25 8.52
C LYS A 300 11.03 -4.26 7.99
N LEU A 301 11.16 -4.65 6.73
CA LEU A 301 10.13 -5.42 6.04
C LEU A 301 10.71 -6.72 5.48
N ILE A 302 10.11 -7.84 5.89
CA ILE A 302 10.34 -9.14 5.28
C ILE A 302 9.11 -9.51 4.45
N ALA A 303 9.30 -9.63 3.15
CA ALA A 303 8.24 -9.92 2.19
C ALA A 303 8.37 -11.33 1.64
N VAL A 304 7.34 -12.17 1.84
CA VAL A 304 7.31 -13.55 1.37
C VAL A 304 6.55 -13.62 0.05
N TYR A 305 7.25 -14.05 -1.00
CA TYR A 305 6.69 -14.20 -2.34
C TYR A 305 6.51 -15.67 -2.72
N GLY A 306 5.40 -15.96 -3.39
CA GLY A 306 5.07 -17.29 -3.87
C GLY A 306 4.63 -17.27 -5.33
N SER A 307 3.34 -17.13 -5.59
CA SER A 307 2.77 -17.16 -6.95
C SER A 307 2.97 -15.89 -7.77
N SER A 308 3.48 -14.82 -7.19
CA SER A 308 3.71 -13.52 -7.82
C SER A 308 5.19 -13.22 -8.01
N ASP A 309 5.46 -12.19 -8.80
CA ASP A 309 6.82 -11.77 -9.18
C ASP A 309 7.20 -10.48 -8.44
N PRO A 310 8.22 -10.51 -7.57
CA PRO A 310 8.74 -9.31 -6.94
C PRO A 310 9.31 -8.30 -7.96
N GLY A 311 9.69 -8.74 -9.16
CA GLY A 311 10.07 -7.87 -10.26
C GLY A 311 8.92 -7.05 -10.84
N PHE A 312 7.66 -7.41 -10.54
CA PHE A 312 6.48 -6.69 -11.02
C PHE A 312 5.89 -5.71 -9.99
N THR A 313 5.76 -6.14 -8.75
CA THR A 313 5.21 -5.34 -7.64
C THR A 313 6.09 -5.47 -6.40
N PRO A 314 7.36 -5.00 -6.43
CA PRO A 314 8.24 -5.11 -5.27
C PRO A 314 7.76 -4.23 -4.11
N PRO A 315 8.13 -4.57 -2.86
CA PRO A 315 8.07 -3.60 -1.78
C PRO A 315 9.07 -2.48 -2.10
N LEU A 316 8.57 -1.26 -2.30
CA LEU A 316 9.41 -0.12 -2.69
C LEU A 316 10.13 0.47 -1.48
N HIS A 317 11.07 -0.28 -0.94
CA HIS A 317 11.87 0.13 0.21
C HIS A 317 13.28 -0.47 0.09
N PRO A 318 14.36 0.32 0.28
CA PRO A 318 15.74 -0.14 0.04
C PRO A 318 16.22 -1.21 1.01
N LYS A 319 15.59 -1.31 2.19
CA LYS A 319 15.93 -2.30 3.21
C LYS A 319 14.89 -3.44 3.30
N ALA A 320 13.97 -3.56 2.33
CA ALA A 320 13.05 -4.67 2.32
C ALA A 320 13.78 -5.95 1.91
N GLU A 321 13.59 -7.00 2.68
CA GLU A 321 14.13 -8.32 2.36
C GLU A 321 13.03 -9.16 1.72
N ILE A 322 13.31 -9.68 0.52
CA ILE A 322 12.39 -10.48 -0.27
C ILE A 322 12.82 -11.94 -0.18
N LEU A 323 11.92 -12.78 0.30
CA LEU A 323 12.10 -14.21 0.31
C LEU A 323 11.29 -14.84 -0.83
N ASP A 324 12.00 -15.31 -1.86
CA ASP A 324 11.46 -15.99 -3.04
C ASP A 324 12.40 -17.14 -3.41
N LEU A 325 11.85 -18.32 -3.67
CA LEU A 325 12.61 -19.52 -3.98
C LEU A 325 12.92 -19.70 -5.47
N HIS A 326 12.37 -18.85 -6.34
CA HIS A 326 12.59 -18.91 -7.79
C HIS A 326 12.39 -20.33 -8.38
N LEU A 327 11.33 -21.04 -7.96
CA LEU A 327 11.02 -22.38 -8.47
C LEU A 327 10.57 -22.30 -9.94
N ASP A 328 10.80 -23.35 -10.73
CA ASP A 328 10.39 -23.41 -12.14
C ASP A 328 8.90 -23.14 -12.37
N CYS A 329 8.06 -23.41 -11.37
CA CYS A 329 6.61 -23.14 -11.40
C CYS A 329 6.22 -21.76 -10.83
N SER A 330 7.19 -20.94 -10.40
CA SER A 330 6.97 -19.60 -9.82
C SER A 330 7.80 -18.55 -10.57
N PRO A 331 7.22 -17.38 -10.89
CA PRO A 331 5.85 -16.92 -10.59
C PRO A 331 4.80 -17.48 -11.56
N CYS A 332 3.69 -18.00 -11.04
CA CYS A 332 2.60 -18.54 -11.89
C CYS A 332 1.40 -17.57 -12.03
N PHE A 333 1.30 -16.54 -11.19
CA PHE A 333 0.20 -15.57 -11.15
C PHE A 333 -1.20 -16.21 -10.99
N LYS A 334 -1.29 -17.36 -10.34
CA LYS A 334 -2.56 -18.05 -10.08
C LYS A 334 -3.07 -17.75 -8.69
N ARG A 335 -4.41 -17.71 -8.54
CA ARG A 335 -5.07 -17.52 -7.23
C ARG A 335 -4.93 -18.73 -6.34
N GLU A 336 -4.94 -19.91 -6.95
CA GLU A 336 -4.74 -21.22 -6.33
C GLU A 336 -3.58 -21.93 -7.01
N CYS A 337 -2.83 -22.71 -6.26
CA CYS A 337 -1.71 -23.46 -6.82
C CYS A 337 -2.21 -24.53 -7.80
N PRO A 338 -1.89 -24.44 -9.10
CA PRO A 338 -2.35 -25.42 -10.08
C PRO A 338 -1.77 -26.83 -9.87
N LEU A 339 -0.64 -26.91 -9.13
CA LEU A 339 0.03 -28.16 -8.79
C LEU A 339 -0.34 -28.66 -7.38
N GLY A 340 -1.14 -27.90 -6.63
CA GLY A 340 -1.64 -28.26 -5.30
C GLY A 340 -0.62 -28.27 -4.15
N HIS A 341 0.68 -28.11 -4.44
CA HIS A 341 1.73 -28.30 -3.41
C HIS A 341 2.19 -27.02 -2.70
N THR A 342 1.95 -25.83 -3.27
CA THR A 342 2.36 -24.52 -2.74
C THR A 342 3.82 -24.40 -2.26
N ARG A 343 4.74 -25.21 -2.81
CA ARG A 343 6.15 -25.31 -2.36
C ARG A 343 6.88 -23.97 -2.35
N CYS A 344 6.55 -23.05 -3.29
CA CYS A 344 7.09 -21.69 -3.34
C CYS A 344 6.84 -20.89 -2.04
N LEU A 345 5.93 -21.35 -1.19
CA LEU A 345 5.63 -20.76 0.12
C LEU A 345 5.99 -21.70 1.27
N THR A 346 5.61 -22.98 1.17
CA THR A 346 5.82 -23.94 2.27
C THR A 346 7.30 -24.28 2.51
N GLU A 347 8.16 -24.12 1.51
CA GLU A 347 9.61 -24.35 1.63
C GLU A 347 10.39 -23.08 2.07
N ILE A 348 9.77 -21.90 2.11
CA ILE A 348 10.31 -20.76 2.86
C ILE A 348 10.06 -21.04 4.34
N ARG A 349 11.14 -21.33 5.08
CA ARG A 349 11.05 -21.74 6.47
C ARG A 349 11.02 -20.56 7.44
N PRO A 350 10.42 -20.70 8.64
CA PRO A 350 10.42 -19.67 9.68
C PRO A 350 11.83 -19.16 10.02
N GLU A 351 12.83 -20.04 10.01
CA GLU A 351 14.22 -19.72 10.33
C GLU A 351 14.81 -18.69 9.35
N GLN A 352 14.40 -18.71 8.07
CA GLN A 352 14.84 -17.73 7.07
C GLN A 352 14.26 -16.35 7.37
N VAL A 353 12.97 -16.29 7.77
CA VAL A 353 12.30 -15.05 8.17
C VAL A 353 12.91 -14.50 9.47
N LEU A 354 13.20 -15.37 10.44
CA LEU A 354 13.83 -14.99 11.72
C LEU A 354 15.25 -14.45 11.47
N ALA A 355 16.06 -15.12 10.64
CA ALA A 355 17.39 -14.65 10.29
C ALA A 355 17.35 -13.26 9.62
N ALA A 356 16.39 -13.05 8.72
CA ALA A 356 16.15 -11.76 8.08
C ALA A 356 15.70 -10.68 9.08
N LEU A 357 14.88 -11.02 10.08
CA LEU A 357 14.48 -10.10 11.14
C LEU A 357 15.63 -9.72 12.07
N ASP A 358 16.62 -10.58 12.25
CA ASP A 358 17.74 -10.37 13.17
C ASP A 358 18.98 -9.74 12.50
N ALA A 359 19.04 -9.72 11.15
CA ALA A 359 20.06 -9.04 10.36
C ALA A 359 19.90 -7.52 10.40
#